data_589a8c2a4c505a98ae1daf1ee7f09f86
#
_entry.id   589a8c2a4c505a98ae1daf1ee7f09f86
#
_cell.length_a   1.000
_cell.length_b   1.000
_cell.length_c   1.000
_cell.angle_alpha   90.00
_cell.angle_beta   90.00
_cell.angle_gamma   90.00
#
_symmetry.space_group_name_H-M   'P 1'
#
loop_
_entity.id
_entity.type
_entity.pdbx_description
1 polymer ?
#
loop_
_entity_poly.entity_id
_entity_poly.type
_entity_poly.pdbx_seq_one_letter_code
_entity_poly.pdbx_strand_id
1 'polypeptide(L)'
;NRHCYRIAATQEGATGCTPALFGYGGAMILVVDNYDSFTWNLVHYLMELGSEVEVVRNDAISAGQALSSGASAFLISPGPCTPTEAGVSLDLVAAAADAGRPLLGVCLGHQAIGQHFGGKVERGGLMHGKTSPVDHDGTGLFEGLPSPFMATRYHSLIVNDVASPLVVNAHTQDGIVMGFRHERLPIHGVQFHPEDRKSVV
;
A
#
# COMPACT_ATOMS: atom_id res chain seq x y z
N ASN A 1 1.90 8.56 -25.68
CA ASN A 1 0.61 7.92 -25.41
C ASN A 1 0.51 7.67 -23.92
N ARG A 2 -0.20 8.56 -23.20
CA ARG A 2 -0.51 8.39 -21.78
C ARG A 2 -1.55 7.28 -21.67
N HIS A 3 -1.19 6.12 -21.17
CA HIS A 3 -2.15 5.07 -20.86
C HIS A 3 -2.67 5.32 -19.43
N CYS A 4 -3.69 6.15 -19.32
CA CYS A 4 -4.53 6.22 -18.12
C CYS A 4 -5.75 5.33 -18.37
N TYR A 5 -6.00 4.39 -17.47
CA TYR A 5 -7.21 3.57 -17.50
C TYR A 5 -8.11 4.04 -16.36
N ARG A 6 -9.27 4.59 -16.72
CA ARG A 6 -10.32 4.91 -15.76
C ARG A 6 -11.39 3.84 -15.85
N ILE A 7 -11.62 3.14 -14.75
CA ILE A 7 -12.60 2.05 -14.66
C ILE A 7 -13.59 2.41 -13.55
N ALA A 8 -14.87 2.46 -13.87
CA ALA A 8 -15.95 2.69 -12.91
C ALA A 8 -16.59 1.37 -12.51
N ALA A 9 -16.78 1.15 -11.22
CA ALA A 9 -17.54 0.00 -10.73
C ALA A 9 -19.04 0.18 -10.94
N THR A 10 -19.71 -0.80 -11.52
CA THR A 10 -21.16 -0.88 -11.53
C THR A 10 -21.62 -1.53 -10.23
N GLN A 11 -22.46 -0.83 -9.47
CA GLN A 11 -22.99 -1.32 -8.20
C GLN A 11 -23.98 -2.46 -8.41
N GLU A 12 -23.66 -3.67 -7.93
CA GLU A 12 -24.64 -4.63 -7.44
C GLU A 12 -24.06 -5.40 -6.24
N GLY A 13 -24.58 -5.10 -5.08
CA GLY A 13 -24.75 -5.94 -3.90
C GLY A 13 -23.52 -6.61 -3.24
N ALA A 14 -22.90 -5.93 -2.28
CA ALA A 14 -22.15 -6.61 -1.23
C ALA A 14 -22.45 -5.99 0.14
N THR A 15 -23.07 -6.78 1.00
CA THR A 15 -23.30 -6.45 2.42
C THR A 15 -22.19 -7.12 3.25
N GLY A 16 -21.48 -6.33 4.03
CA GLY A 16 -20.75 -6.81 5.19
C GLY A 16 -19.23 -6.68 5.18
N CYS A 17 -18.77 -5.89 6.10
CA CYS A 17 -17.41 -5.66 6.57
C CYS A 17 -16.56 -4.66 5.78
N THR A 18 -16.46 -3.46 6.31
CA THR A 18 -15.71 -2.35 5.72
C THR A 18 -14.49 -2.01 6.54
N PRO A 19 -13.31 -1.92 5.92
CA PRO A 19 -12.21 -1.17 6.49
C PRO A 19 -12.48 0.33 6.32
N ALA A 20 -12.42 1.08 7.43
CA ALA A 20 -12.74 2.52 7.50
C ALA A 20 -11.71 3.45 6.83
N LEU A 21 -10.88 2.96 5.92
CA LEU A 21 -9.84 3.77 5.27
C LEU A 21 -10.33 4.62 4.12
N PHE A 22 -11.36 4.15 3.40
CA PHE A 22 -11.92 4.85 2.25
C PHE A 22 -13.42 4.96 2.48
N GLY A 23 -13.90 6.17 2.76
CA GLY A 23 -15.32 6.45 2.97
C GLY A 23 -16.18 5.96 1.79
N TYR A 24 -17.35 5.40 2.09
CA TYR A 24 -18.32 4.89 1.11
C TYR A 24 -18.75 5.95 0.11
N GLY A 25 -18.82 5.56 -1.16
CA GLY A 25 -19.52 6.27 -2.21
C GLY A 25 -18.62 7.08 -3.14
N GLY A 26 -18.17 6.48 -4.25
CA GLY A 26 -17.63 7.22 -5.39
C GLY A 26 -16.25 7.89 -5.19
N ALA A 27 -15.50 7.53 -4.15
CA ALA A 27 -14.15 8.03 -3.95
C ALA A 27 -13.22 7.43 -4.99
N MET A 28 -12.58 8.28 -5.82
CA MET A 28 -11.57 7.84 -6.77
C MET A 28 -10.24 7.58 -6.04
N ILE A 29 -9.66 6.43 -6.28
CA ILE A 29 -8.32 6.05 -5.80
C ILE A 29 -7.35 6.07 -6.98
N LEU A 30 -6.26 6.81 -6.85
CA LEU A 30 -5.17 6.77 -7.81
C LEU A 30 -4.18 5.68 -7.40
N VAL A 31 -4.00 4.69 -8.26
CA VAL A 31 -3.02 3.61 -8.09
C VAL A 31 -1.78 3.93 -8.93
N VAL A 32 -0.64 4.07 -8.26
CA VAL A 32 0.65 4.16 -8.94
C VAL A 32 1.19 2.75 -9.16
N ASP A 33 1.28 2.36 -10.43
CA ASP A 33 1.77 1.06 -10.84
C ASP A 33 3.29 1.10 -11.07
N ASN A 34 4.02 0.39 -10.22
CA ASN A 34 5.47 0.24 -10.28
C ASN A 34 5.90 -0.92 -11.21
N TYR A 35 5.16 -1.17 -12.29
CA TYR A 35 5.45 -2.24 -13.25
C TYR A 35 5.38 -3.64 -12.62
N ASP A 36 4.43 -3.83 -11.70
CA ASP A 36 4.23 -5.10 -11.02
C ASP A 36 3.02 -5.87 -11.55
N SER A 37 3.16 -7.18 -11.69
CA SER A 37 2.09 -8.06 -12.20
C SER A 37 0.91 -8.20 -11.24
N PHE A 38 1.10 -7.93 -9.95
CA PHE A 38 0.05 -8.01 -8.94
C PHE A 38 -0.76 -6.71 -8.78
N THR A 39 -0.33 -5.61 -9.38
CA THR A 39 -1.04 -4.31 -9.30
C THR A 39 -2.52 -4.46 -9.68
N TRP A 40 -2.82 -5.23 -10.72
CA TRP A 40 -4.20 -5.42 -11.18
C TRP A 40 -5.08 -6.21 -10.20
N ASN A 41 -4.51 -7.07 -9.36
CA ASN A 41 -5.26 -7.73 -8.30
C ASN A 41 -5.71 -6.70 -7.23
N LEU A 42 -4.80 -5.78 -6.84
CA LEU A 42 -5.16 -4.66 -5.94
C LEU A 42 -6.26 -3.80 -6.54
N VAL A 43 -6.15 -3.46 -7.83
CA VAL A 43 -7.17 -2.68 -8.56
C VAL A 43 -8.53 -3.39 -8.50
N HIS A 44 -8.57 -4.70 -8.78
CA HIS A 44 -9.81 -5.47 -8.73
C HIS A 44 -10.43 -5.46 -7.33
N TYR A 45 -9.64 -5.64 -6.26
CA TYR A 45 -10.16 -5.59 -4.90
C TYR A 45 -10.70 -4.20 -4.53
N LEU A 46 -10.03 -3.12 -4.93
CA LEU A 46 -10.54 -1.76 -4.71
C LEU A 46 -11.87 -1.54 -5.43
N MET A 47 -12.00 -2.07 -6.65
CA MET A 47 -13.25 -2.00 -7.41
C MET A 47 -14.36 -2.84 -6.79
N GLU A 48 -14.05 -4.05 -6.32
CA GLU A 48 -15.01 -4.91 -5.60
C GLU A 48 -15.50 -4.25 -4.31
N LEU A 49 -14.66 -3.43 -3.66
CA LEU A 49 -15.01 -2.61 -2.51
C LEU A 49 -15.79 -1.32 -2.89
N GLY A 50 -16.11 -1.12 -4.18
CA GLY A 50 -16.94 -0.02 -4.66
C GLY A 50 -16.22 1.30 -4.93
N SER A 51 -14.88 1.29 -5.02
CA SER A 51 -14.10 2.48 -5.36
C SER A 51 -13.98 2.66 -6.88
N GLU A 52 -13.97 3.92 -7.35
CA GLU A 52 -13.44 4.23 -8.67
C GLU A 52 -11.92 4.16 -8.62
N VAL A 53 -11.29 3.59 -9.64
CA VAL A 53 -9.82 3.43 -9.67
C VAL A 53 -9.25 3.99 -10.96
N GLU A 54 -8.25 4.87 -10.81
CA GLU A 54 -7.39 5.31 -11.91
C GLU A 54 -5.99 4.72 -11.71
N VAL A 55 -5.45 4.07 -12.76
CA VAL A 55 -4.13 3.46 -12.72
C VAL A 55 -3.17 4.25 -13.59
N VAL A 56 -2.04 4.65 -13.04
CA VAL A 56 -0.98 5.36 -13.74
C VAL A 56 0.37 4.69 -13.50
N ARG A 57 1.23 4.69 -14.51
CA ARG A 57 2.61 4.22 -14.33
C ARG A 57 3.41 5.21 -13.50
N ASN A 58 4.37 4.72 -12.72
CA ASN A 58 5.20 5.51 -11.82
C ASN A 58 6.08 6.57 -12.52
N ASP A 59 6.29 6.43 -13.83
CA ASP A 59 7.05 7.34 -14.68
C ASP A 59 6.16 8.23 -15.59
N ALA A 60 4.82 8.05 -15.51
CA ALA A 60 3.86 8.75 -16.36
C ALA A 60 3.20 9.97 -15.72
N ILE A 61 3.45 10.21 -14.43
CA ILE A 61 2.82 11.26 -13.63
C ILE A 61 3.83 11.87 -12.66
N SER A 62 3.67 13.17 -12.37
CA SER A 62 4.35 13.80 -11.24
C SER A 62 3.49 13.79 -9.98
N ALA A 63 4.09 13.98 -8.80
CA ALA A 63 3.37 14.06 -7.53
C ALA A 63 2.33 15.21 -7.52
N GLY A 64 2.68 16.37 -8.08
CA GLY A 64 1.74 17.49 -8.21
C GLY A 64 0.54 17.17 -9.11
N GLN A 65 0.75 16.44 -10.21
CA GLN A 65 -0.34 15.98 -11.08
C GLN A 65 -1.21 14.94 -10.35
N ALA A 66 -0.60 14.03 -9.57
CA ALA A 66 -1.33 13.06 -8.76
C ALA A 66 -2.23 13.75 -7.73
N LEU A 67 -1.72 14.74 -6.98
CA LEU A 67 -2.54 15.53 -6.05
C LEU A 67 -3.69 16.28 -6.73
N SER A 68 -3.50 16.71 -7.98
CA SER A 68 -4.48 17.47 -8.76
C SER A 68 -5.43 16.57 -9.58
N SER A 69 -5.29 15.26 -9.55
CA SER A 69 -6.09 14.31 -10.33
C SER A 69 -7.57 14.24 -9.89
N GLY A 70 -7.87 14.77 -8.70
CA GLY A 70 -9.19 14.60 -8.06
C GLY A 70 -9.30 13.32 -7.24
N ALA A 71 -8.24 12.50 -7.18
CA ALA A 71 -8.22 11.30 -6.33
C ALA A 71 -8.41 11.67 -4.86
N SER A 72 -9.19 10.89 -4.14
CA SER A 72 -9.41 11.06 -2.70
C SER A 72 -8.29 10.40 -1.88
N ALA A 73 -7.66 9.38 -2.45
CA ALA A 73 -6.62 8.59 -1.81
C ALA A 73 -5.64 8.04 -2.85
N PHE A 74 -4.49 7.58 -2.37
CA PHE A 74 -3.43 7.03 -3.20
C PHE A 74 -3.06 5.62 -2.76
N LEU A 75 -2.74 4.76 -3.73
CA LEU A 75 -2.12 3.46 -3.49
C LEU A 75 -0.83 3.37 -4.31
N ILE A 76 0.28 3.05 -3.64
CA ILE A 76 1.56 2.74 -4.29
C ILE A 76 1.71 1.22 -4.31
N SER A 77 1.77 0.66 -5.52
CA SER A 77 1.81 -0.78 -5.74
C SER A 77 3.15 -1.41 -5.34
N PRO A 78 3.19 -2.74 -5.24
CA PRO A 78 4.44 -3.47 -5.32
C PRO A 78 5.22 -3.10 -6.58
N GLY A 79 6.50 -3.48 -6.63
CA GLY A 79 7.33 -3.28 -7.80
C GLY A 79 8.74 -3.84 -7.62
N PRO A 80 9.50 -3.94 -8.71
CA PRO A 80 10.91 -4.29 -8.68
C PRO A 80 11.76 -3.13 -8.17
N CYS A 81 13.04 -3.40 -7.93
CA CYS A 81 14.07 -2.42 -7.55
C CYS A 81 13.89 -1.82 -6.14
N THR A 82 14.38 -0.62 -5.96
CA THR A 82 14.34 0.13 -4.70
C THR A 82 13.37 1.30 -4.78
N PRO A 83 12.91 1.87 -3.66
CA PRO A 83 12.04 3.06 -3.69
C PRO A 83 12.65 4.25 -4.43
N THR A 84 13.96 4.40 -4.41
CA THR A 84 14.68 5.48 -5.10
C THR A 84 14.58 5.36 -6.63
N GLU A 85 14.39 4.13 -7.13
CA GLU A 85 14.25 3.83 -8.56
C GLU A 85 12.77 3.71 -8.99
N ALA A 86 11.83 3.92 -8.07
CA ALA A 86 10.40 3.72 -8.27
C ALA A 86 9.67 4.98 -8.79
N GLY A 87 10.33 5.76 -9.65
CA GLY A 87 9.72 6.94 -10.29
C GLY A 87 9.12 7.90 -9.26
N VAL A 88 7.83 8.23 -9.42
CA VAL A 88 7.13 9.21 -8.58
C VAL A 88 6.86 8.74 -7.14
N SER A 89 7.13 7.48 -6.81
CA SER A 89 6.66 6.87 -5.54
C SER A 89 7.11 7.63 -4.29
N LEU A 90 8.40 8.00 -4.18
CA LEU A 90 8.91 8.79 -3.04
C LEU A 90 8.32 10.20 -2.99
N ASP A 91 8.27 10.87 -4.14
CA ASP A 91 7.74 12.23 -4.24
C ASP A 91 6.24 12.26 -3.91
N LEU A 92 5.50 11.21 -4.29
CA LEU A 92 4.09 11.08 -3.95
C LEU A 92 3.87 10.86 -2.46
N VAL A 93 4.72 10.07 -1.79
CA VAL A 93 4.66 9.92 -0.32
C VAL A 93 4.84 11.28 0.35
N ALA A 94 5.85 12.05 -0.05
CA ALA A 94 6.11 13.40 0.47
C ALA A 94 4.89 14.31 0.25
N ALA A 95 4.40 14.39 -0.98
CA ALA A 95 3.30 15.26 -1.35
C ALA A 95 1.98 14.87 -0.64
N ALA A 96 1.70 13.57 -0.48
CA ALA A 96 0.54 13.08 0.23
C ALA A 96 0.63 13.39 1.73
N ALA A 97 1.81 13.25 2.34
CA ALA A 97 2.05 13.58 3.74
C ALA A 97 1.83 15.08 4.00
N ASP A 98 2.42 15.95 3.17
CA ASP A 98 2.28 17.40 3.27
C ASP A 98 0.81 17.86 3.11
N ALA A 99 0.07 17.20 2.21
CA ALA A 99 -1.34 17.51 1.95
C ALA A 99 -2.32 16.77 2.89
N GLY A 100 -1.82 15.93 3.81
CA GLY A 100 -2.67 15.13 4.71
C GLY A 100 -3.58 14.14 3.99
N ARG A 101 -3.16 13.65 2.80
CA ARG A 101 -3.97 12.77 1.95
C ARG A 101 -3.77 11.30 2.33
N PRO A 102 -4.86 10.49 2.30
CA PRO A 102 -4.77 9.05 2.54
C PRO A 102 -3.84 8.37 1.54
N LEU A 103 -2.94 7.52 2.04
CA LEU A 103 -2.00 6.77 1.23
C LEU A 103 -1.75 5.38 1.82
N LEU A 104 -1.86 4.36 0.97
CA LEU A 104 -1.47 2.99 1.26
C LEU A 104 -0.28 2.59 0.39
N GLY A 105 0.77 2.09 1.01
CA GLY A 105 1.91 1.49 0.32
C GLY A 105 1.96 -0.03 0.51
N VAL A 106 2.07 -0.77 -0.60
CA VAL A 106 2.19 -2.22 -0.60
C VAL A 106 3.58 -2.62 -1.09
N CYS A 107 4.28 -3.45 -0.33
CA CYS A 107 5.62 -3.96 -0.62
C CYS A 107 6.63 -2.84 -0.94
N LEU A 108 6.90 -2.53 -2.21
CA LEU A 108 7.73 -1.38 -2.61
C LEU A 108 7.14 -0.05 -2.10
N GLY A 109 5.81 0.10 -2.13
CA GLY A 109 5.14 1.28 -1.58
C GLY A 109 5.33 1.43 -0.07
N HIS A 110 5.30 0.34 0.69
CA HIS A 110 5.65 0.31 2.10
C HIS A 110 7.10 0.78 2.31
N GLN A 111 8.04 0.26 1.51
CA GLN A 111 9.44 0.66 1.58
C GLN A 111 9.63 2.15 1.25
N ALA A 112 8.88 2.69 0.27
CA ALA A 112 8.91 4.12 -0.06
C ALA A 112 8.43 4.99 1.12
N ILE A 113 7.35 4.60 1.80
CA ILE A 113 6.89 5.28 3.00
C ILE A 113 7.95 5.19 4.11
N GLY A 114 8.46 3.99 4.38
CA GLY A 114 9.50 3.79 5.41
C GLY A 114 10.73 4.65 5.16
N GLN A 115 11.23 4.69 3.92
CA GLN A 115 12.39 5.50 3.53
C GLN A 115 12.13 7.00 3.67
N HIS A 116 10.94 7.48 3.23
CA HIS A 116 10.59 8.90 3.34
C HIS A 116 10.61 9.39 4.79
N PHE A 117 10.12 8.59 5.72
CA PHE A 117 10.10 8.91 7.14
C PHE A 117 11.37 8.50 7.92
N GLY A 118 12.47 8.23 7.23
CA GLY A 118 13.80 8.04 7.82
C GLY A 118 14.18 6.60 8.16
N GLY A 119 13.32 5.63 7.86
CA GLY A 119 13.65 4.21 7.94
C GLY A 119 14.68 3.81 6.90
N LYS A 120 15.41 2.73 7.16
CA LYS A 120 16.41 2.18 6.24
C LYS A 120 15.83 1.03 5.43
N VAL A 121 15.93 1.15 4.11
CA VAL A 121 15.60 0.06 3.18
C VAL A 121 16.86 -0.73 2.89
N GLU A 122 16.89 -1.99 3.29
CA GLU A 122 18.05 -2.85 3.13
C GLU A 122 17.67 -4.31 2.83
N ARG A 123 18.65 -5.14 2.49
CA ARG A 123 18.41 -6.55 2.19
C ARG A 123 18.07 -7.34 3.45
N GLY A 124 16.89 -7.96 3.49
CA GLY A 124 16.37 -8.75 4.60
C GLY A 124 16.21 -10.25 4.32
N GLY A 125 16.90 -10.76 3.33
CA GLY A 125 16.76 -12.14 2.87
C GLY A 125 15.71 -12.29 1.75
N LEU A 126 15.85 -13.35 0.94
CA LEU A 126 14.97 -13.60 -0.19
C LEU A 126 13.72 -14.35 0.26
N MET A 127 12.57 -13.68 0.13
CA MET A 127 11.24 -14.29 0.28
C MET A 127 10.51 -14.23 -1.07
N HIS A 128 10.14 -15.40 -1.60
CA HIS A 128 9.46 -15.48 -2.88
C HIS A 128 8.31 -16.48 -2.81
N GLY A 129 7.08 -15.98 -2.78
CA GLY A 129 5.85 -16.78 -2.76
C GLY A 129 5.68 -17.65 -1.50
N LYS A 130 6.36 -17.31 -0.41
CA LYS A 130 6.24 -17.99 0.89
C LYS A 130 5.24 -17.27 1.77
N THR A 131 4.42 -18.03 2.47
CA THR A 131 3.55 -17.51 3.53
C THR A 131 4.29 -17.48 4.86
N SER A 132 4.01 -16.48 5.67
CA SER A 132 4.52 -16.36 7.03
C SER A 132 3.40 -15.89 7.97
N PRO A 133 3.39 -16.35 9.23
CA PRO A 133 2.52 -15.75 10.22
C PRO A 133 2.98 -14.31 10.51
N VAL A 134 2.03 -13.40 10.55
CA VAL A 134 2.22 -11.98 10.87
C VAL A 134 1.45 -11.67 12.14
N ASP A 135 2.17 -11.27 13.17
CA ASP A 135 1.60 -10.78 14.42
C ASP A 135 1.35 -9.28 14.30
N HIS A 136 0.22 -8.79 14.84
CA HIS A 136 -0.14 -7.37 14.82
C HIS A 136 -0.83 -6.93 16.11
N ASP A 137 -0.83 -5.63 16.37
CA ASP A 137 -1.42 -5.02 17.57
C ASP A 137 -2.92 -4.69 17.43
N GLY A 138 -3.54 -4.99 16.30
CA GLY A 138 -4.95 -4.71 16.01
C GLY A 138 -5.24 -3.27 15.65
N THR A 139 -4.25 -2.40 15.44
CA THR A 139 -4.49 -1.00 15.10
C THR A 139 -4.45 -0.71 13.61
N GLY A 140 -5.14 0.35 13.17
CA GLY A 140 -5.15 0.82 11.78
C GLY A 140 -5.76 -0.22 10.84
N LEU A 141 -4.99 -0.68 9.84
CA LEU A 141 -5.45 -1.67 8.85
C LEU A 141 -5.78 -3.04 9.44
N PHE A 142 -5.28 -3.34 10.63
CA PHE A 142 -5.40 -4.65 11.26
C PHE A 142 -6.56 -4.73 12.24
N GLU A 143 -7.38 -3.69 12.36
CA GLU A 143 -8.53 -3.68 13.26
C GLU A 143 -9.55 -4.77 12.86
N GLY A 144 -9.87 -5.64 13.81
CA GLY A 144 -10.82 -6.74 13.61
C GLY A 144 -10.23 -7.99 12.92
N LEU A 145 -8.98 -7.98 12.50
CA LEU A 145 -8.32 -9.16 11.95
C LEU A 145 -7.80 -10.09 13.07
N PRO A 146 -7.72 -11.41 12.82
CA PRO A 146 -7.08 -12.33 13.76
C PRO A 146 -5.57 -12.11 13.80
N SER A 147 -4.95 -12.25 14.99
CA SER A 147 -3.48 -12.20 15.12
C SER A 147 -3.00 -13.51 15.76
N PRO A 148 -2.05 -14.23 15.14
CA PRO A 148 -1.47 -13.95 13.84
C PRO A 148 -2.40 -14.31 12.67
N PHE A 149 -2.16 -13.71 11.50
CA PHE A 149 -2.71 -14.15 10.21
C PHE A 149 -1.61 -14.59 9.25
N MET A 150 -1.96 -15.36 8.23
CA MET A 150 -0.99 -15.83 7.22
C MET A 150 -0.91 -14.84 6.05
N ALA A 151 0.28 -14.33 5.75
CA ALA A 151 0.51 -13.41 4.64
C ALA A 151 1.57 -13.91 3.67
N THR A 152 1.36 -13.66 2.37
CA THR A 152 2.31 -14.01 1.32
C THR A 152 3.35 -12.91 1.15
N ARG A 153 4.60 -13.32 0.97
CA ARG A 153 5.78 -12.44 0.88
C ARG A 153 6.54 -12.67 -0.42
N TYR A 154 6.88 -11.56 -1.12
CA TYR A 154 7.64 -11.54 -2.38
C TYR A 154 8.76 -10.49 -2.35
N HIS A 155 9.44 -10.32 -1.23
CA HIS A 155 10.41 -9.24 -1.08
C HIS A 155 11.80 -9.76 -0.72
N SER A 156 12.82 -9.05 -1.16
CA SER A 156 14.22 -9.19 -0.75
C SER A 156 14.71 -7.99 0.06
N LEU A 157 13.94 -6.89 0.03
CA LEU A 157 14.19 -5.69 0.81
C LEU A 157 13.20 -5.60 1.96
N ILE A 158 13.64 -5.02 3.07
CA ILE A 158 12.88 -4.75 4.28
C ILE A 158 13.13 -3.33 4.75
N VAL A 159 12.25 -2.81 5.61
CA VAL A 159 12.44 -1.53 6.28
C VAL A 159 12.86 -1.78 7.72
N ASN A 160 14.03 -1.28 8.08
CA ASN A 160 14.55 -1.27 9.44
C ASN A 160 14.60 0.16 10.00
N ASP A 161 14.96 0.31 11.27
CA ASP A 161 15.09 1.59 11.98
C ASP A 161 13.81 2.45 11.87
N VAL A 162 12.63 1.81 11.87
CA VAL A 162 11.35 2.53 11.86
C VAL A 162 11.17 3.26 13.18
N ALA A 163 10.98 4.57 13.12
CA ALA A 163 10.81 5.44 14.27
C ALA A 163 9.71 6.48 14.02
N SER A 164 9.33 7.23 15.06
CA SER A 164 8.37 8.35 14.92
C SER A 164 8.73 9.23 13.70
N PRO A 165 7.73 9.62 12.90
CA PRO A 165 6.29 9.51 13.16
C PRO A 165 5.62 8.19 12.71
N LEU A 166 6.38 7.16 12.32
CA LEU A 166 5.83 5.84 12.01
C LEU A 166 5.79 4.96 13.26
N VAL A 167 4.69 4.23 13.41
CA VAL A 167 4.48 3.22 14.46
C VAL A 167 4.36 1.87 13.81
N VAL A 168 5.29 0.95 14.12
CA VAL A 168 5.20 -0.45 13.69
C VAL A 168 4.01 -1.08 14.38
N ASN A 169 3.11 -1.68 13.62
CA ASN A 169 1.90 -2.33 14.12
C ASN A 169 1.74 -3.78 13.63
N ALA A 170 2.68 -4.27 12.79
CA ALA A 170 2.73 -5.68 12.41
C ALA A 170 4.17 -6.14 12.15
N HIS A 171 4.49 -7.37 12.51
CA HIS A 171 5.80 -7.98 12.34
C HIS A 171 5.72 -9.51 12.20
N THR A 172 6.75 -10.12 11.65
CA THR A 172 6.94 -11.57 11.70
C THR A 172 7.57 -12.00 13.02
N GLN A 173 7.55 -13.29 13.34
CA GLN A 173 8.17 -13.84 14.56
C GLN A 173 9.68 -13.58 14.65
N ASP A 174 10.36 -13.46 13.50
CA ASP A 174 11.78 -13.09 13.39
C ASP A 174 12.02 -11.57 13.40
N GLY A 175 10.98 -10.79 13.69
CA GLY A 175 11.06 -9.34 13.93
C GLY A 175 11.09 -8.46 12.68
N ILE A 176 10.83 -9.03 11.49
CA ILE A 176 10.74 -8.21 10.27
C ILE A 176 9.47 -7.39 10.28
N VAL A 177 9.59 -6.09 10.07
CA VAL A 177 8.45 -5.16 9.99
C VAL A 177 7.56 -5.54 8.80
N MET A 178 6.30 -5.87 9.09
CA MET A 178 5.30 -6.25 8.10
C MET A 178 4.21 -5.19 7.93
N GLY A 179 4.09 -4.27 8.86
CA GLY A 179 3.17 -3.16 8.78
C GLY A 179 3.56 -2.01 9.68
N PHE A 180 3.22 -0.82 9.24
CA PHE A 180 3.27 0.38 10.06
C PHE A 180 2.19 1.37 9.63
N ARG A 181 1.89 2.29 10.52
CA ARG A 181 1.02 3.43 10.28
C ARG A 181 1.71 4.72 10.72
N HIS A 182 1.34 5.83 10.12
CA HIS A 182 1.73 7.14 10.65
C HIS A 182 0.88 7.47 11.90
N GLU A 183 1.48 8.14 12.88
CA GLU A 183 0.83 8.47 14.16
C GLU A 183 -0.43 9.32 13.99
N ARG A 184 -0.45 10.23 13.02
CA ARG A 184 -1.50 11.27 12.85
C ARG A 184 -2.07 11.35 11.44
N LEU A 185 -1.30 10.99 10.41
CA LEU A 185 -1.74 11.06 9.02
C LEU A 185 -2.37 9.72 8.60
N PRO A 186 -3.30 9.72 7.66
CA PRO A 186 -3.90 8.50 7.13
C PRO A 186 -2.96 7.79 6.14
N ILE A 187 -1.74 7.50 6.61
CA ILE A 187 -0.68 6.86 5.83
C ILE A 187 -0.35 5.51 6.46
N HIS A 188 -0.43 4.46 5.66
CA HIS A 188 -0.21 3.08 6.07
C HIS A 188 0.71 2.37 5.09
N GLY A 189 1.47 1.40 5.58
CA GLY A 189 2.30 0.55 4.75
C GLY A 189 2.23 -0.91 5.18
N VAL A 190 2.14 -1.82 4.22
CA VAL A 190 2.24 -3.26 4.44
C VAL A 190 3.32 -3.86 3.55
N GLN A 191 4.22 -4.69 4.13
CA GLN A 191 5.32 -5.31 3.39
C GLN A 191 4.89 -6.56 2.63
N PHE A 192 3.85 -7.24 3.10
CA PHE A 192 3.27 -8.42 2.47
C PHE A 192 2.35 -8.05 1.29
N HIS A 193 1.91 -9.07 0.54
CA HIS A 193 1.02 -8.93 -0.61
C HIS A 193 -0.40 -9.34 -0.23
N PRO A 194 -1.29 -8.41 0.19
CA PRO A 194 -2.68 -8.73 0.55
C PRO A 194 -3.49 -9.21 -0.65
N GLU A 195 -3.09 -8.88 -1.86
CA GLU A 195 -3.73 -9.23 -3.11
C GLU A 195 -3.41 -10.66 -3.60
N ASP A 196 -2.48 -11.36 -2.95
CA ASP A 196 -2.26 -12.79 -3.24
C ASP A 196 -3.29 -13.62 -2.47
N ARG A 197 -4.02 -14.48 -3.19
CA ARG A 197 -5.08 -15.36 -2.64
C ARG A 197 -4.60 -16.32 -1.55
N LYS A 198 -3.29 -16.49 -1.38
CA LYS A 198 -2.70 -17.27 -0.28
C LYS A 198 -2.61 -16.46 1.02
N SER A 199 -2.73 -15.14 0.93
CA SER A 199 -2.90 -14.29 2.12
C SER A 199 -4.32 -14.46 2.62
N VAL A 200 -4.46 -14.81 3.90
CA VAL A 200 -5.75 -14.89 4.59
C VAL A 200 -5.90 -13.61 5.39
N VAL A 201 -6.42 -12.59 4.74
CA VAL A 201 -6.69 -11.28 5.36
C VAL A 201 -8.16 -10.95 5.17
#